data_8aee51d68c41dec94a1872d977751332
#
_entry.id   8aee51d68c41dec94a1872d977751332
#
_cell.length_a   1.000
_cell.length_b   1.000
_cell.length_c   1.000
_cell.angle_alpha   90.00
_cell.angle_beta   90.00
_cell.angle_gamma   90.00
#
_symmetry.space_group_name_H-M   'P 1'
#
loop_
_entity.id
_entity.type
_entity.pdbx_description
1 polymer ?
#
loop_
_entity_poly.entity_id
_entity_poly.type
_entity_poly.pdbx_seq_one_letter_code
_entity_poly.pdbx_strand_id
1 'polypeptide(L)'
;MAYFHKWWDEQSAAMQAQVHELVQSGRLQFALGGWVMADEATVYYGDEIDQLTKGRDLLKRLFGSCGRPRVSWQIDAFGHARDNADLFLQASYDSLFFQRIHYVEKEQRRSNGSLEFLWNPNVETDQLNTNAPHLFTHVFYDTFCYAKGICMGVSCGYKVSSDEMPQWKVDLFLETIQLWSQSFRTNHILVPMGCDFAYVDAATNFKIMNNLIDRINGLQLGSRKLNAFYSTPACYTQAVNRYFHAHDKLSTRTGDFFPYADRKHNYWSGFYTSRPALKVFVRQQSNLLTAVEQGKVVQQSNSLIAQPTLSNVPSVPKFVDRSFGP
;
A
#
# COMPACT_ATOMS: atom_id res chain seq x y z
N MET A 1 -5.03 -8.85 -2.23
CA MET A 1 -6.00 -9.19 -3.33
C MET A 1 -7.06 -10.20 -2.90
N ALA A 2 -6.93 -10.82 -1.71
CA ALA A 2 -7.86 -11.86 -1.25
C ALA A 2 -9.34 -11.42 -1.28
N TYR A 3 -9.64 -10.28 -0.70
CA TYR A 3 -11.02 -9.76 -0.67
C TYR A 3 -11.51 -9.28 -2.04
N PHE A 4 -10.61 -8.70 -2.85
CA PHE A 4 -10.95 -8.33 -4.22
C PHE A 4 -11.32 -9.55 -5.07
N HIS A 5 -10.58 -10.65 -4.95
CA HIS A 5 -10.88 -11.90 -5.65
C HIS A 5 -12.25 -12.45 -5.24
N LYS A 6 -12.50 -12.52 -3.93
CA LYS A 6 -13.79 -12.98 -3.44
C LYS A 6 -14.96 -12.12 -3.98
N TRP A 7 -14.81 -10.80 -3.94
CA TRP A 7 -15.79 -9.88 -4.51
C TRP A 7 -15.93 -10.06 -6.03
N TRP A 8 -14.82 -10.21 -6.74
CA TRP A 8 -14.78 -10.37 -8.20
C TRP A 8 -15.56 -11.58 -8.69
N ASP A 9 -15.42 -12.71 -8.01
CA ASP A 9 -16.08 -13.97 -8.37
C ASP A 9 -17.62 -13.90 -8.20
N GLU A 10 -18.11 -12.97 -7.40
CA GLU A 10 -19.54 -12.73 -7.19
C GLU A 10 -20.14 -11.72 -8.18
N GLN A 11 -19.31 -11.10 -9.04
CA GLN A 11 -19.79 -10.03 -9.91
C GLN A 11 -20.34 -10.55 -11.25
N SER A 12 -21.35 -9.82 -11.77
CA SER A 12 -21.85 -10.06 -13.12
C SER A 12 -20.80 -9.69 -14.18
N ALA A 13 -20.91 -10.31 -15.38
CA ALA A 13 -20.04 -9.98 -16.50
C ALA A 13 -20.08 -8.48 -16.87
N ALA A 14 -21.22 -7.81 -16.71
CA ALA A 14 -21.34 -6.38 -16.94
C ALA A 14 -20.53 -5.56 -15.93
N MET A 15 -20.55 -5.93 -14.65
CA MET A 15 -19.76 -5.27 -13.62
C MET A 15 -18.26 -5.53 -13.84
N GLN A 16 -17.87 -6.76 -14.16
CA GLN A 16 -16.49 -7.09 -14.49
C GLN A 16 -15.98 -6.28 -15.68
N ALA A 17 -16.79 -6.09 -16.72
CA ALA A 17 -16.44 -5.25 -17.87
C ALA A 17 -16.21 -3.77 -17.48
N GLN A 18 -17.05 -3.21 -16.60
CA GLN A 18 -16.85 -1.85 -16.06
C GLN A 18 -15.52 -1.73 -15.27
N VAL A 19 -15.20 -2.72 -14.47
CA VAL A 19 -13.91 -2.73 -13.74
C VAL A 19 -12.74 -2.82 -14.71
N HIS A 20 -12.83 -3.63 -15.77
CA HIS A 20 -11.83 -3.68 -16.83
C HIS A 20 -11.59 -2.30 -17.46
N GLU A 21 -12.65 -1.58 -17.79
CA GLU A 21 -12.56 -0.23 -18.35
C GLU A 21 -11.88 0.75 -17.38
N LEU A 22 -12.24 0.70 -16.10
CA LEU A 22 -11.60 1.54 -15.06
C LEU A 22 -10.12 1.26 -14.93
N VAL A 23 -9.71 -0.01 -14.97
CA VAL A 23 -8.30 -0.40 -14.89
C VAL A 23 -7.53 0.00 -16.15
N GLN A 24 -8.10 -0.24 -17.32
CA GLN A 24 -7.49 0.12 -18.61
C GLN A 24 -7.32 1.64 -18.78
N SER A 25 -8.28 2.42 -18.31
CA SER A 25 -8.22 3.89 -18.34
C SER A 25 -7.33 4.49 -17.24
N GLY A 26 -6.79 3.65 -16.32
CA GLY A 26 -5.97 4.10 -15.19
C GLY A 26 -6.75 4.79 -14.07
N ARG A 27 -8.09 4.78 -14.12
CA ARG A 27 -8.96 5.36 -13.09
C ARG A 27 -9.06 4.49 -11.83
N LEU A 28 -8.81 3.19 -11.97
CA LEU A 28 -8.63 2.24 -10.89
C LEU A 28 -7.23 1.63 -10.97
N GLN A 29 -6.44 1.80 -9.92
CA GLN A 29 -5.10 1.22 -9.81
C GLN A 29 -5.00 0.34 -8.55
N PHE A 30 -4.23 -0.72 -8.66
CA PHE A 30 -3.92 -1.59 -7.53
C PHE A 30 -2.62 -1.14 -6.88
N ALA A 31 -2.68 -0.83 -5.58
CA ALA A 31 -1.50 -0.59 -4.76
C ALA A 31 -1.12 -1.89 -4.04
N LEU A 32 0.17 -2.15 -3.85
CA LEU A 32 0.77 -3.39 -3.39
C LEU A 32 0.43 -4.58 -4.32
N GLY A 33 -0.82 -4.92 -4.47
CA GLY A 33 -1.28 -6.05 -5.27
C GLY A 33 -0.94 -7.43 -4.69
N GLY A 34 -0.41 -7.51 -3.46
CA GLY A 34 -0.21 -8.76 -2.73
C GLY A 34 -1.54 -9.42 -2.36
N TRP A 35 -1.51 -10.71 -2.01
CA TRP A 35 -2.70 -11.41 -1.53
C TRP A 35 -3.24 -10.76 -0.26
N VAL A 36 -2.33 -10.33 0.63
CA VAL A 36 -2.58 -9.56 1.86
C VAL A 36 -1.60 -8.38 1.94
N MET A 37 -1.77 -7.51 2.94
CA MET A 37 -0.74 -6.59 3.43
C MET A 37 -0.03 -7.32 4.57
N ALA A 38 1.25 -7.68 4.37
CA ALA A 38 1.99 -8.49 5.32
C ALA A 38 2.45 -7.67 6.53
N ASP A 39 2.54 -8.32 7.69
CA ASP A 39 3.38 -7.86 8.80
C ASP A 39 4.85 -7.93 8.38
N GLU A 40 5.65 -6.92 8.70
CA GLU A 40 7.05 -6.86 8.33
C GLU A 40 8.01 -7.29 9.47
N ALA A 41 7.49 -7.47 10.69
CA ALA A 41 8.32 -7.84 11.85
C ALA A 41 8.48 -9.35 12.04
N THR A 42 7.44 -10.14 11.73
CA THR A 42 7.39 -11.57 12.06
C THR A 42 7.21 -12.49 10.86
N VAL A 43 6.95 -11.94 9.68
CA VAL A 43 6.78 -12.72 8.44
C VAL A 43 8.09 -13.37 8.00
N TYR A 44 7.99 -14.55 7.40
CA TYR A 44 9.11 -15.17 6.71
C TYR A 44 9.17 -14.63 5.28
N TYR A 45 10.37 -14.31 4.79
CA TYR A 45 10.53 -13.68 3.48
C TYR A 45 9.97 -14.51 2.31
N GLY A 46 10.05 -15.85 2.41
CA GLY A 46 9.46 -16.74 1.42
C GLY A 46 7.95 -16.58 1.32
N ASP A 47 7.26 -16.52 2.46
CA ASP A 47 5.81 -16.30 2.53
C ASP A 47 5.42 -14.92 1.97
N GLU A 48 6.29 -13.91 2.17
CA GLU A 48 6.08 -12.58 1.60
C GLU A 48 6.20 -12.61 0.08
N ILE A 49 7.19 -13.30 -0.47
CA ILE A 49 7.32 -13.48 -1.93
C ILE A 49 6.12 -14.23 -2.51
N ASP A 50 5.68 -15.30 -1.85
CA ASP A 50 4.57 -16.14 -2.31
C ASP A 50 3.26 -15.36 -2.32
N GLN A 51 2.95 -14.61 -1.26
CA GLN A 51 1.74 -13.81 -1.19
C GLN A 51 1.74 -12.68 -2.22
N LEU A 52 2.88 -12.00 -2.44
CA LEU A 52 3.03 -10.99 -3.49
C LEU A 52 2.84 -11.61 -4.88
N THR A 53 3.47 -12.74 -5.15
CA THR A 53 3.37 -13.46 -6.42
C THR A 53 1.93 -13.87 -6.69
N LYS A 54 1.25 -14.49 -5.72
CA LYS A 54 -0.14 -14.91 -5.84
C LYS A 54 -1.09 -13.76 -6.18
N GLY A 55 -0.93 -12.63 -5.51
CA GLY A 55 -1.77 -11.46 -5.75
C GLY A 55 -1.51 -10.85 -7.13
N ARG A 56 -0.25 -10.71 -7.52
CA ARG A 56 0.16 -10.17 -8.83
C ARG A 56 -0.25 -11.06 -9.99
N ASP A 57 -0.17 -12.37 -9.82
CA ASP A 57 -0.62 -13.34 -10.84
C ASP A 57 -2.13 -13.27 -11.04
N LEU A 58 -2.91 -13.08 -9.98
CA LEU A 58 -4.34 -12.81 -10.09
C LEU A 58 -4.58 -11.56 -10.95
N LEU A 59 -3.94 -10.45 -10.63
CA LEU A 59 -4.11 -9.20 -11.37
C LEU A 59 -3.66 -9.31 -12.82
N LYS A 60 -2.57 -10.03 -13.09
CA LYS A 60 -2.09 -10.30 -14.44
C LYS A 60 -3.08 -11.13 -15.25
N ARG A 61 -3.68 -12.15 -14.62
CA ARG A 61 -4.71 -12.98 -15.29
C ARG A 61 -5.97 -12.19 -15.61
N LEU A 62 -6.40 -11.30 -14.69
CA LEU A 62 -7.62 -10.54 -14.88
C LEU A 62 -7.44 -9.33 -15.81
N PHE A 63 -6.34 -8.58 -15.68
CA PHE A 63 -6.19 -7.26 -16.30
C PHE A 63 -4.93 -7.13 -17.19
N GLY A 64 -4.17 -8.20 -17.36
CA GLY A 64 -2.92 -8.14 -18.12
C GLY A 64 -1.90 -7.16 -17.53
N SER A 65 -1.21 -6.43 -18.38
CA SER A 65 -0.21 -5.42 -17.98
C SER A 65 -0.83 -4.22 -17.25
N CYS A 66 -2.09 -3.87 -17.52
CA CYS A 66 -2.79 -2.75 -16.89
C CYS A 66 -3.06 -3.01 -15.40
N GLY A 67 -3.17 -4.27 -14.99
CA GLY A 67 -3.34 -4.65 -13.58
C GLY A 67 -2.05 -4.64 -12.76
N ARG A 68 -0.88 -4.38 -13.38
CA ARG A 68 0.40 -4.42 -12.67
C ARG A 68 0.52 -3.30 -11.64
N PRO A 69 0.67 -3.62 -10.34
CA PRO A 69 0.94 -2.62 -9.32
C PRO A 69 2.31 -1.96 -9.54
N ARG A 70 2.36 -0.62 -9.42
CA ARG A 70 3.57 0.19 -9.54
C ARG A 70 4.07 0.68 -8.18
N VAL A 71 3.21 0.65 -7.18
CA VAL A 71 3.42 1.22 -5.86
C VAL A 71 3.24 0.13 -4.81
N SER A 72 4.17 -0.01 -3.90
CA SER A 72 3.99 -0.79 -2.69
C SER A 72 3.29 0.04 -1.61
N TRP A 73 2.43 -0.61 -0.83
CA TRP A 73 1.47 0.03 0.05
C TRP A 73 1.38 -0.73 1.36
N GLN A 74 2.04 -0.19 2.40
CA GLN A 74 2.17 -0.80 3.73
C GLN A 74 1.67 0.17 4.80
N ILE A 75 0.43 0.62 4.65
CA ILE A 75 -0.11 1.75 5.41
C ILE A 75 -0.40 1.44 6.87
N ASP A 76 -0.50 0.16 7.24
CA ASP A 76 -0.85 -0.25 8.61
C ASP A 76 0.10 -1.29 9.22
N ALA A 77 1.19 -1.64 8.58
CA ALA A 77 2.25 -2.45 9.17
C ALA A 77 2.95 -1.67 10.31
N PHE A 78 3.25 -2.35 11.43
CA PHE A 78 3.70 -1.72 12.68
C PHE A 78 5.23 -1.68 12.77
N GLY A 79 5.82 -0.82 11.97
CA GLY A 79 7.23 -0.79 11.65
C GLY A 79 7.51 -1.45 10.30
N HIS A 80 8.71 -1.21 9.76
CA HIS A 80 9.06 -1.61 8.41
C HIS A 80 10.48 -2.17 8.34
N ALA A 81 10.64 -3.28 7.61
CA ALA A 81 11.92 -3.94 7.40
C ALA A 81 12.59 -3.45 6.11
N ARG A 82 13.90 -3.18 6.17
CA ARG A 82 14.68 -2.87 4.97
C ARG A 82 14.64 -4.01 3.94
N ASP A 83 14.57 -5.25 4.40
CA ASP A 83 14.51 -6.43 3.53
C ASP A 83 13.22 -6.44 2.70
N ASN A 84 12.10 -5.96 3.26
CA ASN A 84 10.86 -5.75 2.48
C ASN A 84 11.03 -4.65 1.44
N ALA A 85 11.73 -3.56 1.76
CA ALA A 85 12.02 -2.53 0.77
C ALA A 85 12.88 -3.09 -0.39
N ASP A 86 13.83 -3.98 -0.11
CA ASP A 86 14.61 -4.68 -1.13
C ASP A 86 13.73 -5.62 -1.98
N LEU A 87 12.86 -6.41 -1.36
CA LEU A 87 11.88 -7.24 -2.07
C LEU A 87 10.99 -6.42 -3.00
N PHE A 88 10.54 -5.25 -2.57
CA PHE A 88 9.75 -4.35 -3.40
C PHE A 88 10.55 -3.81 -4.59
N LEU A 89 11.82 -3.45 -4.40
CA LEU A 89 12.71 -3.07 -5.51
C LEU A 89 12.89 -4.20 -6.50
N GLN A 90 13.20 -5.42 -6.03
CA GLN A 90 13.34 -6.61 -6.87
C GLN A 90 12.03 -6.95 -7.60
N ALA A 91 10.89 -6.73 -6.97
CA ALA A 91 9.57 -6.88 -7.58
C ALA A 91 9.21 -5.72 -8.52
N SER A 92 10.13 -4.76 -8.75
CA SER A 92 9.98 -3.62 -9.65
C SER A 92 8.84 -2.67 -9.25
N TYR A 93 8.72 -2.37 -7.97
CA TYR A 93 7.92 -1.24 -7.51
C TYR A 93 8.72 0.05 -7.62
N ASP A 94 8.04 1.12 -7.98
CA ASP A 94 8.65 2.46 -8.13
C ASP A 94 8.71 3.21 -6.79
N SER A 95 7.84 2.86 -5.86
CA SER A 95 7.68 3.58 -4.58
C SER A 95 7.02 2.75 -3.50
N LEU A 96 7.20 3.21 -2.26
CA LEU A 96 6.58 2.65 -1.04
C LEU A 96 5.90 3.76 -0.25
N PHE A 97 4.68 3.48 0.23
CA PHE A 97 3.88 4.38 1.06
C PHE A 97 3.53 3.71 2.38
N PHE A 98 3.78 4.42 3.49
CA PHE A 98 3.42 3.98 4.84
C PHE A 98 3.27 5.16 5.81
N GLN A 99 2.91 4.87 7.07
CA GLN A 99 2.76 5.91 8.09
C GLN A 99 3.43 5.59 9.44
N ARG A 100 3.58 4.30 9.77
CA ARG A 100 3.92 3.86 11.13
C ARG A 100 5.41 3.73 11.30
N ILE A 101 6.05 4.85 11.66
CA ILE A 101 7.43 4.91 12.13
C ILE A 101 7.46 5.48 13.54
N HIS A 102 8.57 5.35 14.24
CA HIS A 102 8.72 5.87 15.60
C HIS A 102 8.36 7.36 15.66
N TYR A 103 7.51 7.74 16.61
CA TYR A 103 6.93 9.08 16.69
C TYR A 103 7.97 10.22 16.71
N VAL A 104 9.13 10.00 17.38
CA VAL A 104 10.22 11.00 17.39
C VAL A 104 10.83 11.18 16.01
N GLU A 105 11.12 10.08 15.31
CA GLU A 105 11.64 10.15 13.93
C GLU A 105 10.61 10.83 13.01
N LYS A 106 9.33 10.51 13.16
CA LYS A 106 8.26 11.13 12.37
C LYS A 106 8.22 12.64 12.57
N GLU A 107 8.32 13.10 13.83
CA GLU A 107 8.33 14.52 14.14
C GLU A 107 9.57 15.24 13.60
N GLN A 108 10.74 14.61 13.68
CA GLN A 108 11.96 15.15 13.08
C GLN A 108 11.83 15.27 11.56
N ARG A 109 11.20 14.28 10.90
CA ARG A 109 10.96 14.31 9.46
C ARG A 109 9.95 15.37 9.05
N ARG A 110 8.92 15.59 9.86
CA ARG A 110 7.97 16.69 9.67
C ARG A 110 8.66 18.05 9.74
N SER A 111 9.48 18.25 10.76
CA SER A 111 10.12 19.55 11.01
C SER A 111 11.19 19.92 9.97
N ASN A 112 11.84 18.95 9.36
CA ASN A 112 12.90 19.20 8.38
C ASN A 112 12.50 18.90 6.92
N GLY A 113 11.22 18.64 6.66
CA GLY A 113 10.71 18.39 5.31
C GLY A 113 11.24 17.10 4.67
N SER A 114 11.46 16.04 5.46
CA SER A 114 12.02 14.76 4.98
C SER A 114 11.09 13.57 5.16
N LEU A 115 9.79 13.78 5.08
CA LEU A 115 8.80 12.68 5.01
C LEU A 115 8.90 11.90 3.71
N GLU A 116 9.59 12.45 2.71
CA GLU A 116 9.95 11.79 1.47
C GLU A 116 11.46 11.63 1.36
N PHE A 117 11.89 10.42 1.00
CA PHE A 117 13.30 10.07 0.93
C PHE A 117 13.53 8.88 -0.01
N LEU A 118 14.77 8.62 -0.31
CA LEU A 118 15.23 7.42 -1.01
C LEU A 118 15.69 6.39 0.02
N TRP A 119 14.98 5.28 0.13
CA TRP A 119 15.39 4.19 1.00
C TRP A 119 16.38 3.29 0.28
N ASN A 120 17.58 3.19 0.85
CA ASN A 120 18.61 2.28 0.40
C ASN A 120 18.60 1.03 1.30
N PRO A 121 18.07 -0.10 0.83
CA PRO A 121 18.06 -1.33 1.61
C PRO A 121 19.42 -2.05 1.57
N ASN A 122 20.27 -1.77 0.59
CA ASN A 122 21.49 -2.53 0.27
C ASN A 122 22.79 -1.79 0.67
N VAL A 123 22.95 -1.48 1.96
CA VAL A 123 24.08 -0.70 2.48
C VAL A 123 25.45 -1.36 2.16
N GLU A 124 25.53 -2.68 2.17
CA GLU A 124 26.79 -3.39 1.93
C GLU A 124 27.23 -3.34 0.46
N THR A 125 26.29 -3.27 -0.46
CA THR A 125 26.59 -3.16 -1.89
C THR A 125 26.85 -1.72 -2.33
N ASP A 126 26.38 -0.72 -1.60
CA ASP A 126 26.60 0.70 -1.90
C ASP A 126 28.06 1.13 -1.77
N GLN A 127 28.84 0.48 -0.90
CA GLN A 127 30.29 0.73 -0.83
C GLN A 127 31.01 0.25 -2.10
N LEU A 128 30.39 -0.66 -2.86
CA LEU A 128 30.92 -1.23 -4.10
C LEU A 128 30.22 -0.70 -5.36
N ASN A 129 29.00 -0.15 -5.24
CA ASN A 129 28.20 0.27 -6.38
C ASN A 129 27.38 1.53 -6.06
N THR A 130 27.89 2.68 -6.46
CA THR A 130 27.23 3.98 -6.30
C THR A 130 25.91 4.11 -7.08
N ASN A 131 25.55 3.13 -7.90
CA ASN A 131 24.33 3.08 -8.71
C ASN A 131 23.30 2.06 -8.18
N ALA A 132 23.41 1.61 -6.93
CA ALA A 132 22.43 0.71 -6.36
C ALA A 132 21.02 1.35 -6.40
N PRO A 133 19.99 0.60 -6.77
CA PRO A 133 18.63 1.15 -6.84
C PRO A 133 18.11 1.51 -5.45
N HIS A 134 17.45 2.65 -5.36
CA HIS A 134 16.83 3.14 -4.14
C HIS A 134 15.31 3.18 -4.33
N LEU A 135 14.56 2.88 -3.27
CA LEU A 135 13.11 2.93 -3.28
C LEU A 135 12.62 4.31 -2.83
N PHE A 136 11.93 5.04 -3.72
CA PHE A 136 11.24 6.24 -3.28
C PHE A 136 10.23 5.89 -2.19
N THR A 137 10.32 6.57 -1.05
CA THR A 137 9.49 6.27 0.12
C THR A 137 8.79 7.53 0.59
N HIS A 138 7.48 7.43 0.77
CA HIS A 138 6.62 8.48 1.29
C HIS A 138 6.02 8.06 2.63
N VAL A 139 6.25 8.87 3.66
CA VAL A 139 5.61 8.73 4.98
C VAL A 139 4.46 9.70 5.06
N PHE A 140 3.23 9.20 5.25
CA PHE A 140 2.08 10.09 5.44
C PHE A 140 2.28 11.03 6.62
N TYR A 141 1.85 12.27 6.45
CA TYR A 141 1.97 13.28 7.50
C TYR A 141 1.34 12.80 8.82
N ASP A 142 0.07 12.45 8.82
CA ASP A 142 -0.63 11.90 9.98
C ASP A 142 -0.82 10.39 9.85
N THR A 143 -1.96 9.98 9.31
CA THR A 143 -2.36 8.59 9.11
C THR A 143 -2.78 8.37 7.65
N PHE A 144 -3.14 7.14 7.31
CA PHE A 144 -3.76 6.84 6.02
C PHE A 144 -5.24 7.25 5.95
N CYS A 145 -5.79 7.78 7.05
CA CYS A 145 -7.15 8.28 7.09
C CYS A 145 -7.26 9.72 6.57
N TYR A 146 -8.47 10.24 6.55
CA TYR A 146 -8.80 11.57 6.04
C TYR A 146 -8.02 12.70 6.73
N ALA A 147 -7.82 13.80 6.00
CA ALA A 147 -7.41 15.06 6.59
C ALA A 147 -8.46 15.55 7.62
N LYS A 148 -8.02 16.32 8.62
CA LYS A 148 -8.92 16.87 9.65
C LYS A 148 -10.10 17.60 9.02
N GLY A 149 -11.27 17.44 9.61
CA GLY A 149 -12.52 18.07 9.17
C GLY A 149 -13.24 17.31 8.06
N ILE A 150 -12.58 16.39 7.36
CA ILE A 150 -13.17 15.56 6.33
C ILE A 150 -13.25 14.13 6.84
N CYS A 151 -14.41 13.70 7.23
CA CYS A 151 -14.63 12.31 7.60
C CYS A 151 -15.76 11.75 6.76
N MET A 152 -15.54 10.60 6.13
CA MET A 152 -16.43 9.95 5.17
C MET A 152 -16.73 8.49 5.54
N GLY A 153 -16.40 8.07 6.77
CA GLY A 153 -16.56 6.68 7.20
C GLY A 153 -17.71 6.48 8.19
N VAL A 154 -18.07 5.23 8.40
CA VAL A 154 -19.07 4.81 9.39
C VAL A 154 -18.65 5.22 10.81
N SER A 155 -17.35 5.29 11.08
CA SER A 155 -16.75 5.66 12.37
C SER A 155 -16.81 7.14 12.69
N CYS A 156 -17.24 7.98 11.76
CA CYS A 156 -17.17 9.43 11.91
C CYS A 156 -18.21 10.05 12.83
N GLY A 157 -19.21 9.31 13.27
CA GLY A 157 -20.28 9.85 14.12
C GLY A 157 -21.12 10.98 13.52
N TYR A 158 -20.77 11.46 12.33
CA TYR A 158 -21.46 12.50 11.59
C TYR A 158 -22.11 11.91 10.35
N LYS A 159 -23.43 11.94 10.27
CA LYS A 159 -24.08 11.94 8.96
C LYS A 159 -23.74 13.29 8.32
N VAL A 160 -22.72 13.32 7.48
CA VAL A 160 -22.51 14.48 6.62
C VAL A 160 -23.70 14.54 5.69
N SER A 161 -24.51 15.60 5.82
CA SER A 161 -25.49 15.94 4.78
C SER A 161 -24.70 16.05 3.47
N SER A 162 -25.06 15.26 2.49
CA SER A 162 -24.33 15.16 1.23
C SER A 162 -24.41 16.42 0.37
N ASP A 163 -25.22 17.39 0.75
CA ASP A 163 -25.69 18.43 -0.16
C ASP A 163 -24.88 19.72 -0.10
N GLU A 164 -24.21 20.02 1.03
CA GLU A 164 -23.34 21.17 1.11
C GLU A 164 -22.11 20.89 2.01
N MET A 165 -20.94 21.21 1.48
CA MET A 165 -19.70 21.26 2.25
C MET A 165 -19.65 22.59 3.00
N PRO A 166 -19.84 22.65 4.35
CA PRO A 166 -19.79 23.90 5.10
C PRO A 166 -18.43 24.59 4.95
N GLN A 167 -18.41 25.92 4.89
CA GLN A 167 -17.19 26.69 4.71
C GLN A 167 -16.13 26.37 5.76
N TRP A 168 -16.51 26.24 7.03
CA TRP A 168 -15.57 25.92 8.10
C TRP A 168 -14.81 24.58 7.90
N LYS A 169 -15.40 23.60 7.19
CA LYS A 169 -14.71 22.35 6.84
C LYS A 169 -13.68 22.56 5.74
N VAL A 170 -14.01 23.40 4.76
CA VAL A 170 -13.05 23.81 3.72
C VAL A 170 -11.88 24.55 4.36
N ASP A 171 -12.16 25.48 5.26
CA ASP A 171 -11.14 26.25 5.96
C ASP A 171 -10.23 25.34 6.79
N LEU A 172 -10.79 24.43 7.58
CA LEU A 172 -10.04 23.46 8.37
C LEU A 172 -9.19 22.51 7.48
N PHE A 173 -9.72 22.12 6.34
CA PHE A 173 -8.97 21.31 5.36
C PHE A 173 -7.79 22.13 4.82
N LEU A 174 -7.99 23.37 4.42
CA LEU A 174 -6.94 24.26 3.91
C LEU A 174 -5.85 24.52 4.95
N GLU A 175 -6.22 24.79 6.18
CA GLU A 175 -5.27 24.92 7.31
C GLU A 175 -4.44 23.63 7.47
N THR A 176 -5.11 22.48 7.42
CA THR A 176 -4.44 21.18 7.52
C THR A 176 -3.45 20.96 6.37
N ILE A 177 -3.85 21.24 5.12
CA ILE A 177 -2.97 21.08 3.96
C ILE A 177 -1.82 22.10 3.98
N GLN A 178 -2.07 23.31 4.42
CA GLN A 178 -1.02 24.31 4.61
C GLN A 178 0.02 23.84 5.64
N LEU A 179 -0.42 23.27 6.75
CA LEU A 179 0.47 22.67 7.74
C LEU A 179 1.28 21.50 7.13
N TRP A 180 0.62 20.59 6.41
CA TRP A 180 1.29 19.46 5.79
C TRP A 180 2.33 19.91 4.76
N SER A 181 2.02 20.96 3.99
CA SER A 181 2.92 21.46 2.94
C SER A 181 4.29 21.90 3.48
N GLN A 182 4.39 22.24 4.76
CA GLN A 182 5.67 22.60 5.38
C GLN A 182 6.60 21.39 5.59
N SER A 183 6.06 20.18 5.55
CA SER A 183 6.79 18.93 5.78
C SER A 183 7.15 18.18 4.50
N PHE A 184 6.81 18.74 3.33
CA PHE A 184 7.15 18.22 2.02
C PHE A 184 7.92 19.27 1.22
N ARG A 185 8.86 18.83 0.38
CA ARG A 185 9.74 19.72 -0.37
C ARG A 185 9.18 20.15 -1.73
N THR A 186 8.10 19.48 -2.15
CA THR A 186 7.45 19.79 -3.43
C THR A 186 6.17 20.58 -3.20
N ASN A 187 5.62 21.16 -4.27
CA ASN A 187 4.29 21.76 -4.27
C ASN A 187 3.15 20.73 -4.48
N HIS A 188 3.49 19.46 -4.48
CA HIS A 188 2.53 18.37 -4.55
C HIS A 188 2.26 17.81 -3.15
N ILE A 189 1.00 17.74 -2.76
CA ILE A 189 0.58 17.17 -1.48
C ILE A 189 -0.38 16.03 -1.74
N LEU A 190 -0.02 14.83 -1.30
CA LEU A 190 -0.89 13.66 -1.36
C LEU A 190 -1.79 13.64 -0.13
N VAL A 191 -3.09 13.69 -0.36
CA VAL A 191 -4.09 13.61 0.69
C VAL A 191 -4.80 12.26 0.59
N PRO A 192 -4.60 11.35 1.55
CA PRO A 192 -5.36 10.11 1.57
C PRO A 192 -6.83 10.40 1.87
N MET A 193 -7.72 9.79 1.09
CA MET A 193 -9.17 9.95 1.24
C MET A 193 -9.79 8.58 1.47
N GLY A 194 -9.55 8.00 2.62
CA GLY A 194 -9.99 6.70 3.04
C GLY A 194 -9.80 6.50 4.54
N CYS A 195 -10.21 5.40 5.06
CA CYS A 195 -9.97 4.91 6.43
C CYS A 195 -10.53 3.49 6.54
N ASP A 196 -10.39 2.87 7.71
CA ASP A 196 -11.06 1.59 7.98
C ASP A 196 -12.56 1.72 7.74
N PHE A 197 -13.14 0.75 7.04
CA PHE A 197 -14.55 0.71 6.69
C PHE A 197 -15.07 1.93 5.89
N ALA A 198 -14.18 2.65 5.20
CA ALA A 198 -14.57 3.70 4.29
C ALA A 198 -15.21 3.12 3.02
N TYR A 199 -15.95 3.99 2.31
CA TYR A 199 -16.61 3.67 1.04
C TYR A 199 -17.73 2.63 1.11
N VAL A 200 -18.27 2.32 2.28
CA VAL A 200 -19.50 1.52 2.41
C VAL A 200 -20.67 2.21 1.68
N ASP A 201 -20.75 3.54 1.78
CA ASP A 201 -21.59 4.39 0.95
C ASP A 201 -20.72 5.21 -0.01
N ALA A 202 -20.23 4.56 -1.05
CA ALA A 202 -19.32 5.16 -2.01
C ALA A 202 -19.94 6.37 -2.73
N ALA A 203 -21.22 6.34 -3.04
CA ALA A 203 -21.90 7.45 -3.72
C ALA A 203 -21.83 8.73 -2.90
N THR A 204 -22.17 8.68 -1.61
CA THR A 204 -22.04 9.81 -0.69
C THR A 204 -20.58 10.25 -0.55
N ASN A 205 -19.63 9.32 -0.43
CA ASN A 205 -18.22 9.65 -0.29
C ASN A 205 -17.69 10.41 -1.51
N PHE A 206 -18.01 9.95 -2.73
CA PHE A 206 -17.60 10.65 -3.95
C PHE A 206 -18.27 12.02 -4.08
N LYS A 207 -19.54 12.16 -3.68
CA LYS A 207 -20.23 13.46 -3.66
C LYS A 207 -19.52 14.46 -2.75
N ILE A 208 -19.13 14.04 -1.54
CA ILE A 208 -18.36 14.87 -0.59
C ILE A 208 -17.01 15.29 -1.19
N MET A 209 -16.28 14.34 -1.80
CA MET A 209 -14.99 14.66 -2.43
C MET A 209 -15.14 15.60 -3.61
N ASN A 210 -16.13 15.40 -4.48
CA ASN A 210 -16.41 16.30 -5.60
C ASN A 210 -16.68 17.72 -5.11
N ASN A 211 -17.57 17.88 -4.11
CA ASN A 211 -17.88 19.18 -3.52
C ASN A 211 -16.64 19.85 -2.93
N LEU A 212 -15.78 19.09 -2.25
CA LEU A 212 -14.51 19.62 -1.70
C LEU A 212 -13.57 20.09 -2.82
N ILE A 213 -13.39 19.29 -3.84
CA ILE A 213 -12.53 19.60 -5.00
C ILE A 213 -13.03 20.86 -5.71
N ASP A 214 -14.33 20.94 -5.99
CA ASP A 214 -14.94 22.09 -6.66
C ASP A 214 -14.79 23.37 -5.83
N ARG A 215 -15.02 23.28 -4.52
CA ARG A 215 -14.85 24.42 -3.59
C ARG A 215 -13.40 24.89 -3.56
N ILE A 216 -12.43 24.00 -3.44
CA ILE A 216 -10.99 24.35 -3.41
C ILE A 216 -10.57 24.99 -4.74
N ASN A 217 -10.97 24.42 -5.87
CA ASN A 217 -10.60 24.93 -7.18
C ASN A 217 -11.26 26.26 -7.53
N GLY A 218 -12.40 26.57 -6.90
CA GLY A 218 -13.10 27.85 -7.01
C GLY A 218 -12.53 28.98 -6.16
N LEU A 219 -11.60 28.68 -5.23
CA LEU A 219 -11.04 29.69 -4.35
C LEU A 219 -10.06 30.61 -5.08
N GLN A 220 -10.19 31.90 -4.82
CA GLN A 220 -9.20 32.90 -5.23
C GLN A 220 -8.33 33.27 -4.02
N LEU A 221 -7.11 32.78 -3.98
CA LEU A 221 -6.14 32.98 -2.88
C LEU A 221 -5.07 34.01 -3.26
N GLY A 222 -5.48 35.18 -3.69
CA GLY A 222 -4.58 36.21 -4.23
C GLY A 222 -3.87 35.72 -5.50
N SER A 223 -2.54 35.76 -5.51
CA SER A 223 -1.72 35.24 -6.64
C SER A 223 -1.52 33.72 -6.63
N ARG A 224 -1.95 33.02 -5.58
CA ARG A 224 -1.80 31.56 -5.44
C ARG A 224 -3.04 30.86 -5.95
N LYS A 225 -2.86 29.81 -6.74
CA LYS A 225 -3.94 28.93 -7.18
C LYS A 225 -3.69 27.52 -6.62
N LEU A 226 -4.69 26.99 -5.94
CA LEU A 226 -4.71 25.58 -5.60
C LEU A 226 -5.33 24.79 -6.75
N ASN A 227 -4.86 23.58 -6.96
CA ASN A 227 -5.41 22.66 -7.95
C ASN A 227 -5.63 21.31 -7.26
N ALA A 228 -6.85 21.03 -6.86
CA ALA A 228 -7.26 19.77 -6.25
C ALA A 228 -7.89 18.86 -7.31
N PHE A 229 -7.50 17.61 -7.33
CA PHE A 229 -8.01 16.61 -8.28
C PHE A 229 -7.81 15.19 -7.75
N TYR A 230 -8.58 14.25 -8.27
CA TYR A 230 -8.35 12.84 -8.01
C TYR A 230 -7.01 12.39 -8.55
N SER A 231 -6.25 11.66 -7.74
CA SER A 231 -4.95 11.15 -8.11
C SER A 231 -4.74 9.74 -7.58
N THR A 232 -3.63 9.14 -7.94
CA THR A 232 -3.17 7.84 -7.46
C THR A 232 -1.77 7.95 -6.90
N PRO A 233 -1.34 7.05 -6.00
CA PRO A 233 0.03 7.04 -5.51
C PRO A 233 1.09 6.96 -6.63
N ALA A 234 0.81 6.25 -7.72
CA ALA A 234 1.72 6.18 -8.87
C ALA A 234 1.82 7.53 -9.61
N CYS A 235 0.70 8.23 -9.81
CA CYS A 235 0.69 9.56 -10.40
C CYS A 235 1.45 10.56 -9.52
N TYR A 236 1.23 10.50 -8.21
CA TYR A 236 1.96 11.32 -7.23
C TYR A 236 3.47 11.07 -7.28
N THR A 237 3.90 9.80 -7.23
CA THR A 237 5.31 9.41 -7.34
C THR A 237 5.95 10.01 -8.60
N GLN A 238 5.26 9.95 -9.74
CA GLN A 238 5.76 10.51 -10.98
C GLN A 238 5.90 12.04 -10.92
N ALA A 239 4.94 12.74 -10.29
CA ALA A 239 4.99 14.20 -10.15
C ALA A 239 6.16 14.63 -9.26
N VAL A 240 6.35 13.97 -8.12
CA VAL A 240 7.47 14.22 -7.21
C VAL A 240 8.81 13.91 -7.86
N ASN A 241 8.92 12.81 -8.60
CA ASN A 241 10.14 12.44 -9.33
C ASN A 241 10.52 13.52 -10.35
N ARG A 242 9.57 14.01 -11.15
CA ARG A 242 9.81 15.11 -12.11
C ARG A 242 10.34 16.37 -11.42
N TYR A 243 9.81 16.71 -10.25
CA TYR A 243 10.28 17.86 -9.49
C TYR A 243 11.73 17.69 -9.07
N PHE A 244 12.09 16.55 -8.47
CA PHE A 244 13.46 16.33 -7.97
C PHE A 244 14.49 16.16 -9.09
N HIS A 245 14.11 15.64 -10.24
CA HIS A 245 14.99 15.63 -11.40
C HIS A 245 15.38 17.03 -11.87
N ALA A 246 14.53 18.02 -11.67
CA ALA A 246 14.73 19.37 -12.13
C ALA A 246 15.40 20.30 -11.09
N HIS A 247 15.29 20.02 -9.79
CA HIS A 247 15.58 21.01 -8.75
C HIS A 247 16.57 20.55 -7.68
N ASP A 248 16.43 19.35 -7.13
CA ASP A 248 17.15 18.97 -5.90
C ASP A 248 17.23 17.44 -5.76
N LYS A 249 17.91 16.96 -4.72
CA LYS A 249 17.99 15.54 -4.40
C LYS A 249 17.23 15.22 -3.10
N LEU A 250 16.53 14.11 -3.10
CA LEU A 250 15.98 13.53 -1.88
C LEU A 250 17.11 13.04 -0.97
N SER A 251 16.90 13.15 0.34
CA SER A 251 17.78 12.51 1.33
C SER A 251 17.70 10.99 1.20
N THR A 252 18.79 10.31 1.53
CA THR A 252 18.82 8.85 1.61
C THR A 252 18.62 8.38 3.05
N ARG A 253 18.06 7.19 3.18
CA ARG A 253 17.88 6.49 4.46
C ARG A 253 18.32 5.04 4.32
N THR A 254 18.97 4.52 5.35
CA THR A 254 19.36 3.11 5.49
C THR A 254 18.76 2.53 6.79
N GLY A 255 18.73 1.22 6.92
CA GLY A 255 18.24 0.52 8.13
C GLY A 255 16.72 0.42 8.20
N ASP A 256 16.26 -0.25 9.24
CA ASP A 256 14.85 -0.54 9.49
C ASP A 256 14.11 0.62 10.16
N PHE A 257 12.78 0.51 10.20
CA PHE A 257 11.89 1.34 11.01
C PHE A 257 11.28 0.52 12.16
N PHE A 258 12.14 -0.12 12.94
CA PHE A 258 11.79 -0.87 14.16
C PHE A 258 12.58 -0.36 15.37
N PRO A 259 12.00 -0.49 16.61
CA PRO A 259 10.60 -0.81 16.86
C PRO A 259 9.68 0.40 16.60
N TYR A 260 8.42 0.13 16.24
CA TYR A 260 7.39 1.17 16.11
C TYR A 260 6.86 1.59 17.48
N ALA A 261 6.78 2.88 17.72
CA ALA A 261 6.06 3.51 18.83
C ALA A 261 5.27 4.71 18.31
N ASP A 262 3.99 4.80 18.63
CA ASP A 262 3.13 5.92 18.22
C ASP A 262 3.26 7.13 19.16
N ARG A 263 3.73 6.93 20.39
CA ARG A 263 3.98 7.93 21.42
C ARG A 263 4.94 7.41 22.49
N LYS A 264 5.34 8.27 23.41
CA LYS A 264 6.25 7.94 24.52
C LYS A 264 5.74 6.71 25.30
N HIS A 265 6.61 5.74 25.50
CA HIS A 265 6.36 4.47 26.23
C HIS A 265 5.25 3.58 25.61
N ASN A 266 4.78 3.84 24.42
CA ASN A 266 3.78 3.02 23.75
C ASN A 266 4.34 2.31 22.52
N TYR A 267 5.11 1.25 22.77
CA TYR A 267 5.72 0.39 21.75
C TYR A 267 4.74 -0.69 21.31
N TRP A 268 4.65 -0.89 20.00
CA TRP A 268 3.80 -1.90 19.39
C TRP A 268 4.59 -3.18 19.06
N SER A 269 5.41 -3.63 20.01
CA SER A 269 6.27 -4.80 19.83
C SER A 269 5.70 -6.09 20.43
N GLY A 270 4.60 -6.02 21.19
CA GLY A 270 4.00 -7.19 21.84
C GLY A 270 3.52 -8.26 20.86
N PHE A 271 3.14 -7.90 19.65
CA PHE A 271 2.71 -8.85 18.63
C PHE A 271 3.88 -9.72 18.08
N TYR A 272 5.13 -9.35 18.27
CA TYR A 272 6.27 -10.16 17.84
C TYR A 272 6.22 -11.56 18.44
N THR A 273 5.79 -11.67 19.67
CA THR A 273 5.75 -12.92 20.45
C THR A 273 4.34 -13.38 20.81
N SER A 274 3.30 -12.63 20.46
CA SER A 274 1.92 -13.05 20.70
C SER A 274 1.59 -14.31 19.89
N ARG A 275 0.75 -15.19 20.45
CA ARG A 275 0.30 -16.44 19.82
C ARG A 275 1.46 -17.26 19.22
N PRO A 276 2.48 -17.63 20.01
CA PRO A 276 3.69 -18.25 19.49
C PRO A 276 3.42 -19.60 18.82
N ALA A 277 2.50 -20.40 19.36
CA ALA A 277 2.12 -21.67 18.75
C ALA A 277 1.53 -21.50 17.34
N LEU A 278 0.70 -20.47 17.10
CA LEU A 278 0.18 -20.16 15.78
C LEU A 278 1.29 -19.75 14.81
N LYS A 279 2.24 -18.91 15.27
CA LYS A 279 3.40 -18.49 14.46
C LYS A 279 4.28 -19.67 14.06
N VAL A 280 4.54 -20.58 14.98
CA VAL A 280 5.27 -21.83 14.69
C VAL A 280 4.50 -22.69 13.70
N PHE A 281 3.21 -22.84 13.89
CA PHE A 281 2.35 -23.61 12.98
C PHE A 281 2.37 -23.04 11.55
N VAL A 282 2.28 -21.72 11.40
CA VAL A 282 2.40 -21.06 10.08
C VAL A 282 3.74 -21.39 9.41
N ARG A 283 4.86 -21.36 10.16
CA ARG A 283 6.18 -21.75 9.63
C ARG A 283 6.23 -23.21 9.16
N GLN A 284 5.62 -24.11 9.92
CA GLN A 284 5.56 -25.53 9.53
C GLN A 284 4.73 -25.70 8.24
N GLN A 285 3.60 -24.97 8.11
CA GLN A 285 2.81 -25.02 6.89
C GLN A 285 3.55 -24.43 5.67
N SER A 286 4.30 -23.36 5.85
CA SER A 286 5.16 -22.79 4.81
C SER A 286 6.21 -23.78 4.33
N ASN A 287 6.89 -24.47 5.26
CA ASN A 287 7.85 -25.51 4.92
C ASN A 287 7.20 -26.69 4.15
N LEU A 288 6.01 -27.10 4.56
CA LEU A 288 5.26 -28.14 3.87
C LEU A 288 4.87 -27.70 2.44
N LEU A 289 4.39 -26.48 2.28
CA LEU A 289 4.06 -25.93 0.96
C LEU A 289 5.28 -25.94 0.04
N THR A 290 6.41 -25.44 0.52
CA THR A 290 7.67 -25.44 -0.22
C THR A 290 8.08 -26.85 -0.66
N ALA A 291 7.99 -27.83 0.24
CA ALA A 291 8.31 -29.23 -0.09
C ALA A 291 7.38 -29.80 -1.18
N VAL A 292 6.08 -29.50 -1.11
CA VAL A 292 5.10 -29.93 -2.13
C VAL A 292 5.39 -29.29 -3.48
N GLU A 293 5.71 -28.01 -3.52
CA GLU A 293 6.04 -27.30 -4.76
C GLU A 293 7.33 -27.83 -5.41
N GLN A 294 8.36 -28.06 -4.61
CA GLN A 294 9.60 -28.71 -5.08
C GLN A 294 9.33 -30.12 -5.63
N GLY A 295 8.50 -30.90 -4.95
CA GLY A 295 8.08 -32.22 -5.41
C GLY A 295 7.36 -32.18 -6.77
N LYS A 296 6.50 -31.20 -7.01
CA LYS A 296 5.84 -30.99 -8.31
C LYS A 296 6.83 -30.69 -9.43
N VAL A 297 7.82 -29.85 -9.17
CA VAL A 297 8.87 -29.50 -10.15
C VAL A 297 9.66 -30.75 -10.54
N VAL A 298 10.06 -31.58 -9.57
CA VAL A 298 10.77 -32.84 -9.81
C VAL A 298 9.90 -33.80 -10.61
N GLN A 299 8.63 -33.92 -10.29
CA GLN A 299 7.69 -34.79 -11.03
C GLN A 299 7.50 -34.32 -12.48
N GLN A 300 7.36 -33.02 -12.71
CA GLN A 300 7.26 -32.46 -14.06
C GLN A 300 8.55 -32.67 -14.87
N SER A 301 9.71 -32.48 -14.23
CA SER A 301 11.00 -32.73 -14.88
C SER A 301 11.15 -34.22 -15.27
N ASN A 302 10.75 -35.14 -14.40
CA ASN A 302 10.77 -36.56 -14.68
C ASN A 302 9.75 -36.97 -15.75
N SER A 303 8.59 -36.28 -15.85
CA SER A 303 7.60 -36.53 -16.90
C SER A 303 8.06 -36.04 -18.28
N LEU A 304 8.96 -35.08 -18.35
CA LEU A 304 9.60 -34.62 -19.59
C LEU A 304 10.71 -35.60 -20.03
N ILE A 305 11.24 -36.38 -19.10
CA ILE A 305 12.31 -37.39 -19.39
C ILE A 305 11.72 -38.79 -19.63
N ALA A 306 10.56 -39.08 -19.06
CA ALA A 306 9.89 -40.38 -19.17
C ALA A 306 8.40 -40.17 -19.43
N GLN A 307 7.94 -40.45 -20.66
CA GLN A 307 6.53 -40.84 -20.82
C GLN A 307 6.35 -42.24 -20.25
N PRO A 308 5.67 -42.39 -19.11
CA PRO A 308 4.52 -43.24 -19.05
C PRO A 308 3.35 -42.67 -18.27
N THR A 309 2.19 -43.00 -18.74
CA THR A 309 0.87 -42.77 -18.16
C THR A 309 0.79 -43.10 -16.67
N LEU A 310 0.54 -42.09 -15.82
CA LEU A 310 0.00 -42.29 -14.47
C LEU A 310 -1.27 -41.48 -14.32
N SER A 311 -2.39 -42.14 -14.53
CA SER A 311 -3.70 -41.73 -14.05
C SER A 311 -3.76 -41.94 -12.52
N ASN A 312 -4.33 -40.98 -11.83
CA ASN A 312 -4.71 -40.96 -10.41
C ASN A 312 -3.65 -40.51 -9.39
N VAL A 313 -3.50 -39.18 -9.26
CA VAL A 313 -3.07 -38.59 -7.99
C VAL A 313 -4.32 -38.00 -7.32
N PRO A 314 -4.60 -38.33 -6.06
CA PRO A 314 -5.72 -37.74 -5.35
C PRO A 314 -5.57 -36.23 -5.26
N SER A 315 -6.63 -35.50 -5.56
CA SER A 315 -6.68 -34.04 -5.36
C SER A 315 -6.33 -33.74 -3.90
N VAL A 316 -5.34 -32.88 -3.70
CA VAL A 316 -5.03 -32.31 -2.39
C VAL A 316 -6.32 -31.65 -1.86
N PRO A 317 -6.76 -31.97 -0.62
CA PRO A 317 -7.94 -31.36 -0.06
C PRO A 317 -7.82 -29.84 -0.13
N LYS A 318 -8.79 -29.17 -0.74
CA LYS A 318 -8.96 -27.73 -0.59
C LYS A 318 -9.16 -27.49 0.89
N PHE A 319 -8.15 -26.97 1.58
CA PHE A 319 -8.35 -26.42 2.91
C PHE A 319 -9.29 -25.23 2.77
N VAL A 320 -10.56 -25.50 3.00
CA VAL A 320 -11.61 -24.49 3.09
C VAL A 320 -11.30 -23.69 4.35
N ASP A 321 -11.11 -22.43 4.13
CA ASP A 321 -11.12 -21.39 5.14
C ASP A 321 -12.33 -21.58 6.10
N ARG A 322 -12.07 -22.18 7.24
CA ARG A 322 -13.00 -22.16 8.38
C ARG A 322 -12.27 -21.47 9.51
N SER A 323 -12.63 -20.24 9.69
CA SER A 323 -12.55 -19.50 10.96
C SER A 323 -11.96 -18.11 10.86
N PHE A 324 -12.80 -17.18 10.61
CA PHE A 324 -12.85 -15.94 11.37
C PHE A 324 -14.33 -15.56 11.49
N GLY A 325 -15.00 -16.17 12.42
CA GLY A 325 -16.24 -15.67 13.03
C GLY A 325 -15.89 -14.75 14.19
N PRO A 326 -16.85 -13.94 14.68
CA PRO A 326 -16.70 -12.71 15.42
C PRO A 326 -15.86 -12.79 16.67
#